data_8067d763d7f2a88facd7c773916ca973
#
_entry.id   8067d763d7f2a88facd7c773916ca973
#
_cell.length_a   1.000
_cell.length_b   1.000
_cell.length_c   1.000
_cell.angle_alpha   90.00
_cell.angle_beta   90.00
_cell.angle_gamma   90.00
#
_symmetry.space_group_name_H-M   'P 1'
#
loop_
_entity.id
_entity.type
_entity.pdbx_description
1 polymer ?
#
loop_
_entity_poly.entity_id
_entity_poly.type
_entity_poly.pdbx_seq_one_letter_code
_entity_poly.pdbx_strand_id
1 'polypeptide(L)'
;MHKFILLVFAIALAMITTGCSASYHHTFLNPSPKTLYPQSRILLVTPVNGTYGSIVYETSGTDVIQALSKELQRYTSAISIIPVPVTIDQILDKDLEQFDYVIIPYIMHWEDRATGWSFIPDRIEVRFEIFNNQRQLINTYLINGQSARIVWVSRQPDSLLPRPIRIMLQELFTPNRL
;
A
#
# COMPACT_ATOMS: atom_id res chain seq x y z
N MET A 1 1.65 -52.58 -1.53
CA MET A 1 1.93 -51.62 -2.62
C MET A 1 0.93 -50.43 -2.63
N HIS A 2 -0.40 -50.65 -2.63
CA HIS A 2 -1.37 -49.55 -2.67
C HIS A 2 -1.24 -48.52 -1.55
N LYS A 3 -0.99 -48.97 -0.30
CA LYS A 3 -0.84 -48.06 0.86
C LYS A 3 0.39 -47.16 0.75
N PHE A 4 1.46 -47.66 0.14
CA PHE A 4 2.67 -46.89 -0.08
C PHE A 4 2.49 -45.83 -1.17
N ILE A 5 1.79 -46.16 -2.27
CA ILE A 5 1.44 -45.23 -3.34
C ILE A 5 0.54 -44.12 -2.83
N LEU A 6 -0.46 -44.45 -2.01
CA LEU A 6 -1.35 -43.46 -1.39
C LEU A 6 -0.59 -42.50 -0.44
N LEU A 7 0.38 -43.01 0.32
CA LEU A 7 1.21 -42.18 1.19
C LEU A 7 2.09 -41.21 0.39
N VAL A 8 2.72 -41.69 -0.67
CA VAL A 8 3.55 -40.84 -1.55
C VAL A 8 2.70 -39.78 -2.25
N PHE A 9 1.50 -40.13 -2.68
CA PHE A 9 0.57 -39.18 -3.31
C PHE A 9 0.07 -38.13 -2.32
N ALA A 10 -0.22 -38.50 -1.07
CA ALA A 10 -0.62 -37.58 -0.01
C ALA A 10 0.52 -36.61 0.37
N ILE A 11 1.77 -37.07 0.44
CA ILE A 11 2.96 -36.24 0.70
C ILE A 11 3.20 -35.29 -0.47
N ALA A 12 3.08 -35.76 -1.71
CA ALA A 12 3.22 -34.91 -2.90
C ALA A 12 2.13 -33.83 -2.94
N LEU A 13 0.87 -34.16 -2.60
CA LEU A 13 -0.23 -33.21 -2.52
C LEU A 13 -0.03 -32.19 -1.40
N ALA A 14 0.49 -32.59 -0.25
CA ALA A 14 0.81 -31.70 0.87
C ALA A 14 1.94 -30.70 0.51
N MET A 15 2.93 -31.12 -0.29
CA MET A 15 4.01 -30.20 -0.73
C MET A 15 3.50 -29.14 -1.74
N ILE A 16 2.44 -29.39 -2.49
CA ILE A 16 1.86 -28.44 -3.45
C ILE A 16 1.08 -27.32 -2.73
N THR A 17 0.61 -27.57 -1.50
CA THR A 17 -0.16 -26.59 -0.74
C THR A 17 0.67 -25.55 0.02
N THR A 18 2.00 -25.69 0.10
CA THR A 18 2.90 -24.64 0.59
C THR A 18 3.04 -23.55 -0.47
N GLY A 19 1.91 -22.91 -0.77
CA GLY A 19 1.80 -21.96 -1.85
C GLY A 19 2.66 -20.73 -1.63
N CYS A 20 3.32 -20.30 -2.68
CA CYS A 20 3.98 -19.01 -2.81
C CYS A 20 3.00 -17.90 -2.47
N SER A 21 3.09 -17.32 -1.28
CA SER A 21 2.29 -16.16 -0.88
C SER A 21 3.08 -14.87 -1.13
N ALA A 22 2.37 -13.77 -1.41
CA ALA A 22 2.99 -12.46 -1.44
C ALA A 22 3.52 -12.12 -0.04
N SER A 23 4.69 -11.48 0.01
CA SER A 23 5.30 -11.00 1.25
C SER A 23 5.10 -9.49 1.38
N TYR A 24 4.90 -9.04 2.62
CA TYR A 24 4.69 -7.64 2.94
C TYR A 24 5.53 -7.26 4.14
N HIS A 25 6.18 -6.11 4.04
CA HIS A 25 6.84 -5.47 5.17
C HIS A 25 6.28 -4.06 5.29
N HIS A 26 6.02 -3.63 6.50
CA HIS A 26 5.49 -2.30 6.79
C HIS A 26 6.07 -1.80 8.11
N THR A 27 6.25 -0.50 8.20
CA THR A 27 6.75 0.14 9.42
C THR A 27 6.40 1.61 9.49
N PHE A 28 6.16 2.10 10.71
CA PHE A 28 6.24 3.51 10.99
C PHE A 28 7.70 3.95 11.05
N LEU A 29 8.02 5.04 10.39
CA LEU A 29 9.35 5.65 10.48
C LEU A 29 9.45 6.63 11.66
N ASN A 30 8.31 6.98 12.27
CA ASN A 30 8.25 7.81 13.47
C ASN A 30 8.40 6.95 14.71
N PRO A 31 9.18 7.39 15.72
CA PRO A 31 9.32 6.64 16.98
C PRO A 31 8.04 6.59 17.81
N SER A 32 7.11 7.54 17.63
CA SER A 32 5.82 7.61 18.30
C SER A 32 4.74 8.05 17.32
N PRO A 33 4.14 7.12 16.57
CA PRO A 33 3.09 7.45 15.63
C PRO A 33 1.85 8.00 16.35
N LYS A 34 1.27 9.06 15.77
CA LYS A 34 0.04 9.66 16.29
C LYS A 34 -1.17 8.95 15.73
N THR A 35 -2.18 8.73 16.58
CA THR A 35 -3.47 8.18 16.17
C THR A 35 -4.29 9.24 15.45
N LEU A 36 -4.92 8.86 14.35
CA LEU A 36 -5.90 9.69 13.63
C LEU A 36 -7.30 9.47 14.21
N TYR A 37 -8.16 10.48 14.10
CA TYR A 37 -9.53 10.39 14.57
C TYR A 37 -10.45 9.87 13.46
N PRO A 38 -11.34 8.90 13.74
CA PRO A 38 -12.41 8.51 12.82
C PRO A 38 -13.29 9.71 12.45
N GLN A 39 -13.90 9.66 11.25
CA GLN A 39 -14.74 10.71 10.69
C GLN A 39 -14.01 12.04 10.37
N SER A 40 -12.68 12.06 10.46
CA SER A 40 -11.88 13.22 10.03
C SER A 40 -12.01 13.46 8.54
N ARG A 41 -11.90 14.73 8.15
CA ARG A 41 -11.83 15.16 6.76
C ARG A 41 -10.41 14.96 6.25
N ILE A 42 -10.24 14.15 5.23
CA ILE A 42 -8.92 13.75 4.73
C ILE A 42 -8.74 14.21 3.29
N LEU A 43 -7.63 14.90 3.04
CA LEU A 43 -7.17 15.25 1.71
C LEU A 43 -6.09 14.24 1.26
N LEU A 44 -6.30 13.62 0.11
CA LEU A 44 -5.33 12.75 -0.53
C LEU A 44 -4.67 13.48 -1.69
N VAL A 45 -3.37 13.30 -1.86
CA VAL A 45 -2.62 13.84 -3.00
C VAL A 45 -2.19 12.68 -3.90
N THR A 46 -2.48 12.78 -5.20
CA THR A 46 -2.02 11.78 -6.16
C THR A 46 -0.49 11.87 -6.31
N PRO A 47 0.27 10.79 -6.10
CA PRO A 47 1.72 10.83 -6.25
C PRO A 47 2.15 10.88 -7.71
N VAL A 48 3.41 11.22 -7.93
CA VAL A 48 4.07 10.99 -9.22
C VAL A 48 4.06 9.50 -9.51
N ASN A 49 3.86 9.14 -10.78
CA ASN A 49 3.89 7.75 -11.23
C ASN A 49 5.24 7.08 -10.92
N GLY A 50 5.17 5.83 -10.51
CA GLY A 50 6.34 5.02 -10.21
C GLY A 50 7.13 4.67 -11.47
N THR A 51 8.43 4.45 -11.28
CA THR A 51 9.35 4.09 -12.35
C THR A 51 10.20 2.90 -11.98
N TYR A 52 10.64 2.15 -13.00
CA TYR A 52 11.69 1.15 -12.88
C TYR A 52 12.60 1.18 -14.10
N GLY A 53 13.87 1.54 -13.90
CA GLY A 53 14.78 1.83 -14.99
C GLY A 53 14.25 3.00 -15.83
N SER A 54 14.03 2.78 -17.13
CA SER A 54 13.45 3.77 -18.05
C SER A 54 11.94 3.65 -18.23
N ILE A 55 11.30 2.71 -17.56
CA ILE A 55 9.87 2.46 -17.70
C ILE A 55 9.11 3.32 -16.70
N VAL A 56 8.10 4.06 -17.16
CA VAL A 56 7.12 4.78 -16.34
C VAL A 56 5.83 3.98 -16.32
N TYR A 57 5.28 3.74 -15.14
CA TYR A 57 4.01 3.03 -14.95
C TYR A 57 2.88 4.05 -14.80
N GLU A 58 2.28 4.45 -15.91
CA GLU A 58 1.40 5.62 -16.05
C GLU A 58 0.16 5.64 -15.14
N THR A 59 -0.27 4.48 -14.60
CA THR A 59 -1.44 4.40 -13.72
C THR A 59 -1.07 4.27 -12.25
N SER A 60 0.19 4.01 -11.92
CA SER A 60 0.61 3.63 -10.56
C SER A 60 0.25 4.66 -9.49
N GLY A 61 0.33 5.96 -9.82
CA GLY A 61 -0.11 7.03 -8.91
C GLY A 61 -1.62 6.96 -8.62
N THR A 62 -2.42 6.75 -9.64
CA THR A 62 -3.88 6.59 -9.53
C THR A 62 -4.23 5.32 -8.77
N ASP A 63 -3.52 4.21 -9.02
CA ASP A 63 -3.74 2.92 -8.37
C ASP A 63 -3.50 3.03 -6.85
N VAL A 64 -2.43 3.73 -6.44
CA VAL A 64 -2.16 4.02 -5.02
C VAL A 64 -3.30 4.80 -4.38
N ILE A 65 -3.79 5.86 -5.03
CA ILE A 65 -4.88 6.68 -4.49
C ILE A 65 -6.19 5.92 -4.43
N GLN A 66 -6.52 5.12 -5.43
CA GLN A 66 -7.74 4.31 -5.43
C GLN A 66 -7.70 3.27 -4.31
N ALA A 67 -6.58 2.56 -4.14
CA ALA A 67 -6.42 1.59 -3.05
C ALA A 67 -6.52 2.26 -1.67
N LEU A 68 -5.86 3.42 -1.49
CA LEU A 68 -5.89 4.17 -0.23
C LEU A 68 -7.29 4.69 0.07
N SER A 69 -7.95 5.35 -0.90
CA SER A 69 -9.30 5.89 -0.75
C SER A 69 -10.31 4.81 -0.39
N LYS A 70 -10.25 3.65 -1.08
CA LYS A 70 -11.13 2.52 -0.82
C LYS A 70 -11.02 1.98 0.61
N GLU A 71 -9.81 1.85 1.14
CA GLU A 71 -9.61 1.35 2.50
C GLU A 71 -9.93 2.44 3.56
N LEU A 72 -9.67 3.73 3.26
CA LEU A 72 -10.03 4.86 4.12
C LEU A 72 -11.55 5.02 4.32
N GLN A 73 -12.37 4.63 3.35
CA GLN A 73 -13.84 4.69 3.45
C GLN A 73 -14.40 3.89 4.64
N ARG A 74 -13.61 3.00 5.24
CA ARG A 74 -13.96 2.28 6.48
C ARG A 74 -13.94 3.17 7.72
N TYR A 75 -13.23 4.30 7.67
CA TYR A 75 -12.99 5.19 8.80
C TYR A 75 -13.63 6.57 8.63
N THR A 76 -13.75 7.04 7.39
CA THR A 76 -14.38 8.32 7.06
C THR A 76 -14.99 8.31 5.67
N SER A 77 -16.08 9.07 5.50
CA SER A 77 -16.66 9.35 4.19
C SER A 77 -16.19 10.69 3.60
N ALA A 78 -15.52 11.52 4.41
CA ALA A 78 -15.09 12.87 4.02
C ALA A 78 -13.66 12.82 3.41
N ILE A 79 -13.55 12.27 2.20
CA ILE A 79 -12.31 12.15 1.46
C ILE A 79 -12.37 13.04 0.22
N SER A 80 -11.35 13.88 0.06
CA SER A 80 -11.12 14.67 -1.16
C SER A 80 -9.77 14.29 -1.77
N ILE A 81 -9.64 14.44 -3.09
CA ILE A 81 -8.44 14.04 -3.82
C ILE A 81 -7.95 15.20 -4.69
N ILE A 82 -6.66 15.54 -4.55
CA ILE A 82 -5.94 16.35 -5.51
C ILE A 82 -5.40 15.40 -6.60
N PRO A 83 -5.84 15.54 -7.87
CA PRO A 83 -5.55 14.57 -8.92
C PRO A 83 -4.14 14.73 -9.54
N VAL A 84 -3.35 15.65 -9.03
CA VAL A 84 -1.99 15.96 -9.49
C VAL A 84 -0.99 15.92 -8.33
N PRO A 85 0.28 15.60 -8.60
CA PRO A 85 1.31 15.63 -7.56
C PRO A 85 1.57 17.06 -7.10
N VAL A 86 1.45 17.28 -5.79
CA VAL A 86 1.82 18.54 -5.12
C VAL A 86 2.49 18.22 -3.78
N THR A 87 3.35 19.13 -3.32
CA THR A 87 3.89 19.06 -1.96
C THR A 87 2.96 19.73 -0.96
N ILE A 88 3.16 19.47 0.32
CA ILE A 88 2.35 20.10 1.38
C ILE A 88 2.39 21.63 1.32
N ASP A 89 3.53 22.22 0.93
CA ASP A 89 3.73 23.67 0.86
C ASP A 89 3.01 24.31 -0.35
N GLN A 90 2.66 23.53 -1.36
CA GLN A 90 1.92 23.99 -2.53
C GLN A 90 0.40 24.03 -2.33
N ILE A 91 -0.11 23.41 -1.25
CA ILE A 91 -1.53 23.44 -0.90
C ILE A 91 -1.83 24.77 -0.20
N LEU A 92 -2.84 25.50 -0.64
CA LEU A 92 -3.21 26.79 -0.05
C LEU A 92 -3.76 26.62 1.38
N ASP A 93 -3.48 27.57 2.27
CA ASP A 93 -3.93 27.51 3.67
C ASP A 93 -5.47 27.39 3.78
N LYS A 94 -6.21 28.16 2.99
CA LYS A 94 -7.67 28.09 2.92
C LYS A 94 -8.21 26.71 2.55
N ASP A 95 -7.42 25.92 1.80
CA ASP A 95 -7.81 24.57 1.42
C ASP A 95 -7.44 23.59 2.54
N LEU A 96 -6.28 23.80 3.20
CA LEU A 96 -5.85 22.98 4.35
C LEU A 96 -6.81 23.11 5.55
N GLU A 97 -7.36 24.30 5.81
CA GLU A 97 -8.33 24.55 6.90
C GLU A 97 -9.60 23.71 6.77
N GLN A 98 -9.89 23.22 5.57
CA GLN A 98 -11.05 22.38 5.30
C GLN A 98 -10.83 20.91 5.70
N PHE A 99 -9.59 20.52 5.97
CA PHE A 99 -9.21 19.13 6.26
C PHE A 99 -8.54 19.02 7.64
N ASP A 100 -8.66 17.86 8.23
CA ASP A 100 -8.01 17.55 9.50
C ASP A 100 -6.64 16.91 9.26
N TYR A 101 -6.53 16.14 8.15
CA TYR A 101 -5.30 15.49 7.73
C TYR A 101 -5.10 15.55 6.22
N VAL A 102 -3.82 15.59 5.81
CA VAL A 102 -3.38 15.44 4.42
C VAL A 102 -2.50 14.21 4.34
N ILE A 103 -2.76 13.32 3.37
CA ILE A 103 -1.93 12.14 3.11
C ILE A 103 -1.29 12.29 1.75
N ILE A 104 0.03 12.29 1.72
CA ILE A 104 0.85 12.41 0.50
C ILE A 104 1.64 11.10 0.33
N PRO A 105 1.25 10.24 -0.62
CA PRO A 105 2.03 9.08 -0.97
C PRO A 105 3.22 9.45 -1.85
N TYR A 106 4.31 8.68 -1.73
CA TYR A 106 5.48 8.73 -2.61
C TYR A 106 5.78 7.31 -3.07
N ILE A 107 5.74 7.07 -4.37
CA ILE A 107 6.12 5.78 -4.95
C ILE A 107 7.64 5.76 -5.06
N MET A 108 8.29 4.98 -4.18
CA MET A 108 9.75 4.86 -4.11
C MET A 108 10.25 3.78 -5.05
N HIS A 109 9.43 2.75 -5.30
CA HIS A 109 9.72 1.66 -6.21
C HIS A 109 8.42 1.08 -6.77
N TRP A 110 8.42 0.80 -8.07
CA TRP A 110 7.30 0.13 -8.73
C TRP A 110 7.84 -0.75 -9.85
N GLU A 111 7.68 -2.05 -9.73
CA GLU A 111 8.24 -3.03 -10.66
C GLU A 111 7.17 -4.06 -11.02
N ASP A 112 6.80 -4.09 -12.30
CA ASP A 112 5.86 -5.04 -12.89
C ASP A 112 6.65 -6.04 -13.75
N ARG A 113 7.00 -7.18 -13.17
CA ARG A 113 7.83 -8.21 -13.82
C ARG A 113 7.31 -9.63 -13.63
N ALA A 114 6.29 -9.84 -12.81
CA ALA A 114 5.76 -11.14 -12.54
C ALA A 114 4.95 -11.65 -13.72
N THR A 115 5.56 -12.51 -14.52
CA THR A 115 4.86 -13.32 -15.52
C THR A 115 4.88 -14.78 -15.10
N GLY A 116 3.95 -15.59 -15.61
CA GLY A 116 3.91 -17.03 -15.28
C GLY A 116 5.21 -17.80 -15.51
N TRP A 117 6.16 -17.20 -16.21
CA TRP A 117 7.42 -17.84 -16.62
C TRP A 117 8.67 -17.06 -16.18
N SER A 118 8.54 -15.83 -15.67
CA SER A 118 9.70 -15.00 -15.33
C SER A 118 10.39 -15.44 -14.05
N PHE A 119 9.68 -16.06 -13.10
CA PHE A 119 10.10 -16.34 -11.73
C PHE A 119 10.62 -15.09 -10.99
N ILE A 120 10.34 -13.91 -11.54
CA ILE A 120 10.75 -12.62 -10.99
C ILE A 120 9.48 -11.99 -10.41
N PRO A 121 9.46 -11.69 -9.10
CA PRO A 121 8.28 -11.10 -8.47
C PRO A 121 8.14 -9.62 -8.83
N ASP A 122 6.89 -9.13 -8.83
CA ASP A 122 6.61 -7.71 -8.76
C ASP A 122 7.04 -7.15 -7.42
N ARG A 123 7.38 -5.87 -7.39
CA ARG A 123 7.75 -5.17 -6.17
C ARG A 123 7.18 -3.78 -6.15
N ILE A 124 6.70 -3.38 -4.99
CA ILE A 124 6.30 -2.01 -4.72
C ILE A 124 6.95 -1.53 -3.43
N GLU A 125 7.29 -0.24 -3.41
CA GLU A 125 7.63 0.48 -2.20
C GLU A 125 6.92 1.83 -2.24
N VAL A 126 6.08 2.08 -1.23
CA VAL A 126 5.33 3.34 -1.13
C VAL A 126 5.48 3.90 0.27
N ARG A 127 5.93 5.16 0.35
CA ARG A 127 5.98 5.94 1.56
C ARG A 127 4.76 6.83 1.64
N PHE A 128 4.10 6.85 2.78
CA PHE A 128 2.98 7.73 3.09
C PHE A 128 3.42 8.74 4.14
N GLU A 129 3.32 10.01 3.81
CA GLU A 129 3.52 11.11 4.74
C GLU A 129 2.15 11.67 5.12
N ILE A 130 1.90 11.80 6.42
CA ILE A 130 0.64 12.25 6.97
C ILE A 130 0.87 13.53 7.73
N PHE A 131 0.20 14.58 7.31
CA PHE A 131 0.29 15.92 7.88
C PHE A 131 -1.04 16.29 8.55
N ASN A 132 -0.95 17.15 9.57
CA ASN A 132 -2.11 17.87 10.07
C ASN A 132 -2.37 19.15 9.22
N ASN A 133 -3.45 19.85 9.50
CA ASN A 133 -3.81 21.09 8.80
C ASN A 133 -2.85 22.28 9.06
N GLN A 134 -1.90 22.13 9.97
CA GLN A 134 -0.82 23.09 10.23
C GLN A 134 0.49 22.74 9.51
N ARG A 135 0.43 21.88 8.49
CA ARG A 135 1.57 21.34 7.72
C ARG A 135 2.60 20.56 8.56
N GLN A 136 2.27 20.18 9.77
CA GLN A 136 3.17 19.40 10.59
C GLN A 136 3.10 17.93 10.19
N LEU A 137 4.24 17.35 9.86
CA LEU A 137 4.36 15.91 9.61
C LEU A 137 4.11 15.17 10.94
N ILE A 138 3.03 14.41 11.00
CA ILE A 138 2.63 13.69 12.21
C ILE A 138 2.96 12.20 12.14
N ASN A 139 2.95 11.62 10.94
CA ASN A 139 3.30 10.22 10.73
C ASN A 139 4.01 10.04 9.39
N THR A 140 4.95 9.09 9.35
CA THR A 140 5.51 8.54 8.11
C THR A 140 5.42 7.04 8.16
N TYR A 141 4.83 6.44 7.13
CA TYR A 141 4.64 5.00 7.04
C TYR A 141 5.20 4.48 5.72
N LEU A 142 5.95 3.39 5.80
CA LEU A 142 6.54 2.74 4.63
C LEU A 142 5.92 1.36 4.44
N ILE A 143 5.48 1.07 3.24
CA ILE A 143 5.06 -0.26 2.84
C ILE A 143 5.98 -0.79 1.74
N ASN A 144 6.34 -2.07 1.86
CA ASN A 144 7.03 -2.84 0.86
C ASN A 144 6.20 -4.08 0.56
N GLY A 145 5.89 -4.31 -0.70
CA GLY A 145 5.16 -5.48 -1.18
C GLY A 145 5.95 -6.22 -2.24
N GLN A 146 5.92 -7.54 -2.16
CA GLN A 146 6.52 -8.41 -3.16
C GLN A 146 5.54 -9.54 -3.50
N SER A 147 5.29 -9.76 -4.79
CA SER A 147 4.43 -10.86 -5.25
C SER A 147 5.13 -12.22 -5.09
N ALA A 148 4.37 -13.29 -5.21
CA ALA A 148 4.95 -14.62 -5.29
C ALA A 148 5.82 -14.76 -6.55
N ARG A 149 6.85 -15.60 -6.49
CA ARG A 149 7.75 -15.86 -7.63
C ARG A 149 7.11 -16.67 -8.75
N ILE A 150 6.11 -17.47 -8.40
CA ILE A 150 5.34 -18.28 -9.36
C ILE A 150 3.91 -17.77 -9.31
N VAL A 151 3.47 -17.13 -10.38
CA VAL A 151 2.10 -16.65 -10.54
C VAL A 151 1.51 -17.30 -11.77
N TRP A 152 0.51 -18.16 -11.59
CA TRP A 152 -0.22 -18.77 -12.69
C TRP A 152 -1.14 -17.77 -13.40
N VAL A 153 -1.46 -16.66 -12.72
CA VAL A 153 -2.23 -15.54 -13.26
C VAL A 153 -1.41 -14.29 -13.04
N SER A 154 -1.06 -13.59 -14.11
CA SER A 154 -0.42 -12.29 -14.04
C SER A 154 -1.30 -11.33 -13.22
N ARG A 155 -0.81 -10.90 -12.08
CA ARG A 155 -1.44 -9.84 -11.28
C ARG A 155 -0.55 -8.62 -11.39
N GLN A 156 -1.17 -7.47 -11.54
CA GLN A 156 -0.43 -6.22 -11.58
C GLN A 156 0.07 -5.84 -10.18
N PRO A 157 1.13 -5.03 -10.06
CA PRO A 157 1.71 -4.62 -8.77
C PRO A 157 0.73 -3.92 -7.82
N ASP A 158 -0.31 -3.25 -8.36
CA ASP A 158 -1.39 -2.64 -7.59
C ASP A 158 -2.10 -3.62 -6.65
N SER A 159 -2.16 -4.91 -7.04
CA SER A 159 -2.72 -5.98 -6.19
C SER A 159 -1.98 -6.16 -4.87
N LEU A 160 -0.77 -5.62 -4.75
CA LEU A 160 0.04 -5.63 -3.52
C LEU A 160 -0.33 -4.50 -2.54
N LEU A 161 -1.11 -3.50 -2.96
CA LEU A 161 -1.44 -2.32 -2.16
C LEU A 161 -2.50 -2.55 -1.06
N PRO A 162 -3.64 -3.26 -1.31
CA PRO A 162 -4.78 -3.21 -0.39
C PRO A 162 -4.47 -3.74 1.00
N ARG A 163 -3.71 -4.83 1.11
CA ARG A 163 -3.41 -5.47 2.39
C ARG A 163 -2.53 -4.60 3.30
N PRO A 164 -1.36 -4.11 2.88
CA PRO A 164 -0.53 -3.27 3.74
C PRO A 164 -1.15 -1.91 4.02
N ILE A 165 -1.91 -1.32 3.09
CA ILE A 165 -2.67 -0.09 3.33
C ILE A 165 -3.71 -0.30 4.44
N ARG A 166 -4.43 -1.42 4.41
CA ARG A 166 -5.40 -1.75 5.47
C ARG A 166 -4.74 -1.86 6.83
N ILE A 167 -3.57 -2.52 6.92
CA ILE A 167 -2.83 -2.65 8.18
C ILE A 167 -2.37 -1.27 8.66
N MET A 168 -1.79 -0.45 7.79
CA MET A 168 -1.41 0.93 8.09
C MET A 168 -2.59 1.72 8.69
N LEU A 169 -3.75 1.68 8.03
CA LEU A 169 -4.93 2.41 8.50
C LEU A 169 -5.48 1.86 9.82
N GLN A 170 -5.44 0.55 10.03
CA GLN A 170 -5.80 -0.04 11.31
C GLN A 170 -4.91 0.50 12.44
N GLU A 171 -3.60 0.56 12.22
CA GLU A 171 -2.65 1.10 13.21
C GLU A 171 -2.85 2.61 13.42
N LEU A 172 -3.14 3.37 12.36
CA LEU A 172 -3.36 4.82 12.43
C LEU A 172 -4.67 5.20 13.16
N PHE A 173 -5.73 4.42 12.99
CA PHE A 173 -7.06 4.73 13.57
C PHE A 173 -7.36 3.94 14.85
N THR A 174 -6.50 3.03 15.27
CA THR A 174 -6.67 2.30 16.52
C THR A 174 -5.73 2.91 17.57
N PRO A 175 -6.24 3.37 18.72
CA PRO A 175 -5.38 3.84 19.79
C PRO A 175 -4.41 2.71 20.20
N ASN A 176 -3.12 3.00 20.25
CA ASN A 176 -2.15 2.08 20.85
C ASN A 176 -2.63 1.76 22.28
N ARG A 177 -3.04 0.54 22.51
CA ARG A 177 -3.18 0.02 23.88
C ARG A 177 -1.76 -0.20 24.39
N LEU A 178 -1.24 0.80 25.12
CA LEU A 178 -0.07 0.65 25.97
C LEU A 178 -0.40 -0.30 27.13
#